data_56c9ed32c61c807a6a99b7f21a2ce948
#
_entry.id   56c9ed32c61c807a6a99b7f21a2ce948
#
_cell.length_a   1.000
_cell.length_b   1.000
_cell.length_c   1.000
_cell.angle_alpha   90.00
_cell.angle_beta   90.00
_cell.angle_gamma   90.00
#
_symmetry.space_group_name_H-M   'P 1'
#
loop_
_entity.id
_entity.type
_entity.pdbx_description
1 polymer ?
#
loop_
_entity_poly.entity_id
_entity_poly.type
_entity_poly.pdbx_seq_one_letter_code
_entity_poly.pdbx_strand_id
1 'polypeptide(L)'
;MPDAFQFAVWHLAARAAAWLRPPALMRGRETGPAAPSGISVVIPSRQGRQLLAPQLPGVLRDLPEDAEIIVVDNGSSDGTAAWLAAEWPMVQVELSADPLSFAAAVNRGITRARFSHVCLLNNDMLIEPGFFTALRRAFDRIPVLFCATAQIRFPAGVRREETGKAVMAQAHRDDFPIRCDEPIAGEDLTWVLYGSGGCSLYDAALLRVLGGMDEAYAPAYVEDLDVGYRAWQHGWPSVYVAGAVVEHRHRATTSRYFRELELAEILEVNYLRFLARAVADRRLFRKLWTDAIDRLRRRRDGALRNAAAIAIEGGAREHGHYPEERFLALTGGDVAVFPGTDESAPPLVEFAERLDTPPQTKLARHSEVVLVRSGNELARDAAIEWTGGKQPVGDKRAGGTPSREIRLPRES
;
A
#
# COMPACT_ATOMS: atom_id res chain seq x y z
N MET A 1 -24.13 -24.33 13.02
CA MET A 1 -23.83 -23.58 11.80
C MET A 1 -25.04 -22.73 11.45
N PRO A 2 -24.86 -21.48 10.99
CA PRO A 2 -25.96 -20.65 10.52
C PRO A 2 -26.70 -21.36 9.38
N ASP A 3 -28.03 -21.25 9.36
CA ASP A 3 -28.85 -21.81 8.28
C ASP A 3 -29.00 -20.86 7.09
N ALA A 4 -29.59 -21.31 6.00
CA ALA A 4 -29.77 -20.51 4.79
C ALA A 4 -30.64 -19.27 5.02
N PHE A 5 -31.54 -19.30 5.99
CA PHE A 5 -32.40 -18.20 6.36
C PHE A 5 -31.58 -17.08 7.07
N GLN A 6 -30.71 -17.47 8.00
CA GLN A 6 -29.82 -16.49 8.67
C GLN A 6 -28.91 -15.76 7.69
N PHE A 7 -28.31 -16.47 6.72
CA PHE A 7 -27.54 -15.81 5.67
C PHE A 7 -28.38 -14.85 4.82
N ALA A 8 -29.61 -15.19 4.52
CA ALA A 8 -30.51 -14.29 3.81
C ALA A 8 -30.84 -13.01 4.61
N VAL A 9 -31.07 -13.15 5.91
CA VAL A 9 -31.32 -12.01 6.82
C VAL A 9 -30.09 -11.10 6.90
N TRP A 10 -28.89 -11.66 7.13
CA TRP A 10 -27.65 -10.87 7.19
C TRP A 10 -27.37 -10.15 5.86
N HIS A 11 -27.59 -10.80 4.75
CA HIS A 11 -27.44 -10.19 3.43
C HIS A 11 -28.39 -9.01 3.21
N LEU A 12 -29.68 -9.16 3.55
CA LEU A 12 -30.66 -8.08 3.43
C LEU A 12 -30.31 -6.90 4.35
N ALA A 13 -29.93 -7.20 5.60
CA ALA A 13 -29.47 -6.19 6.55
C ALA A 13 -28.25 -5.43 6.05
N ALA A 14 -27.25 -6.12 5.51
CA ALA A 14 -26.05 -5.52 4.95
C ALA A 14 -26.34 -4.63 3.73
N ARG A 15 -27.27 -5.03 2.87
CA ARG A 15 -27.73 -4.19 1.75
C ARG A 15 -28.44 -2.91 2.22
N ALA A 16 -29.34 -3.02 3.19
CA ALA A 16 -30.04 -1.88 3.77
C ALA A 16 -29.06 -0.91 4.47
N ALA A 17 -28.11 -1.43 5.24
CA ALA A 17 -27.13 -0.65 5.95
C ALA A 17 -26.24 0.19 5.02
N ALA A 18 -25.92 -0.30 3.82
CA ALA A 18 -25.15 0.47 2.83
C ALA A 18 -25.86 1.75 2.34
N TRP A 19 -27.20 1.80 2.41
CA TRP A 19 -27.97 3.01 2.11
C TRP A 19 -27.99 3.99 3.28
N LEU A 20 -27.86 3.49 4.49
CA LEU A 20 -27.85 4.27 5.74
C LEU A 20 -26.44 4.76 6.10
N ARG A 21 -25.40 4.32 5.38
CA ARG A 21 -24.02 4.78 5.61
C ARG A 21 -23.95 6.31 5.57
N PRO A 22 -23.37 6.97 6.61
CA PRO A 22 -23.16 8.40 6.61
C PRO A 22 -22.34 8.87 5.39
N PRO A 23 -22.53 10.11 4.91
CA PRO A 23 -21.70 10.66 3.86
C PRO A 23 -20.25 10.81 4.33
N ALA A 24 -19.31 10.68 3.41
CA ALA A 24 -17.91 10.95 3.66
C ALA A 24 -17.71 12.43 4.04
N LEU A 25 -16.85 12.68 5.03
CA LEU A 25 -16.40 14.02 5.40
C LEU A 25 -15.13 14.34 4.62
N MET A 26 -15.20 15.30 3.70
CA MET A 26 -14.09 15.69 2.88
C MET A 26 -13.28 16.78 3.56
N ARG A 27 -11.99 16.53 3.81
CA ARG A 27 -11.07 17.48 4.46
C ARG A 27 -9.69 17.42 3.83
N GLY A 28 -9.14 18.60 3.48
CA GLY A 28 -7.71 18.72 3.19
C GLY A 28 -6.90 18.51 4.47
N ARG A 29 -5.72 17.91 4.35
CA ARG A 29 -4.77 17.80 5.46
C ARG A 29 -3.49 18.52 5.09
N GLU A 30 -2.95 19.27 6.04
CA GLU A 30 -1.65 19.91 5.91
C GLU A 30 -0.56 18.95 6.34
N THR A 31 0.62 19.09 5.73
CA THR A 31 1.80 18.32 6.12
C THR A 31 2.24 18.69 7.54
N GLY A 32 2.66 17.69 8.30
CA GLY A 32 3.21 17.90 9.64
C GLY A 32 4.58 18.60 9.63
N PRO A 33 5.13 18.93 10.81
CA PRO A 33 6.45 19.55 10.93
C PRO A 33 7.53 18.63 10.34
N ALA A 34 8.54 19.26 9.72
CA ALA A 34 9.70 18.55 9.18
C ALA A 34 10.49 17.86 10.30
N ALA A 35 10.84 16.60 10.07
CA ALA A 35 11.73 15.81 10.91
C ALA A 35 13.17 15.87 10.33
N PRO A 36 14.22 15.56 11.12
CA PRO A 36 15.57 15.42 10.61
C PRO A 36 15.63 14.41 9.46
N SER A 37 16.44 14.71 8.43
CA SER A 37 16.66 13.76 7.34
C SER A 37 17.19 12.44 7.86
N GLY A 38 16.71 11.31 7.32
CA GLY A 38 17.16 9.99 7.68
C GLY A 38 16.03 8.96 7.66
N ILE A 39 16.37 7.73 8.10
CA ILE A 39 15.47 6.58 8.05
C ILE A 39 15.32 5.96 9.45
N SER A 40 14.10 5.82 9.94
CA SER A 40 13.76 5.00 11.11
C SER A 40 13.22 3.65 10.63
N VAL A 41 13.99 2.57 10.79
CA VAL A 41 13.56 1.21 10.45
C VAL A 41 12.74 0.65 11.61
N VAL A 42 11.47 0.38 11.39
CA VAL A 42 10.53 -0.17 12.39
C VAL A 42 10.26 -1.63 12.07
N ILE A 43 10.60 -2.52 13.00
CA ILE A 43 10.46 -3.97 12.87
C ILE A 43 9.51 -4.49 13.97
N PRO A 44 8.22 -4.72 13.66
CA PRO A 44 7.33 -5.40 14.60
C PRO A 44 7.72 -6.87 14.73
N SER A 45 7.86 -7.37 15.97
CA SER A 45 8.34 -8.73 16.20
C SER A 45 7.64 -9.37 17.39
N ARG A 46 7.15 -10.60 17.22
CA ARG A 46 6.57 -11.41 18.30
C ARG A 46 7.18 -12.80 18.26
N GLN A 47 7.79 -13.23 19.40
CA GLN A 47 8.54 -14.49 19.49
C GLN A 47 9.57 -14.59 18.35
N GLY A 48 10.29 -13.48 18.09
CA GLY A 48 10.97 -13.24 16.83
C GLY A 48 12.47 -13.44 16.83
N ARG A 49 13.11 -13.87 17.93
CA ARG A 49 14.56 -14.02 18.03
C ARG A 49 15.16 -14.81 16.85
N GLN A 50 14.52 -15.93 16.47
CA GLN A 50 14.99 -16.78 15.38
C GLN A 50 14.88 -16.15 13.99
N LEU A 51 13.96 -15.19 13.81
CA LEU A 51 13.75 -14.46 12.56
C LEU A 51 14.67 -13.23 12.48
N LEU A 52 14.79 -12.49 13.58
CA LEU A 52 15.65 -11.31 13.68
C LEU A 52 17.14 -11.65 13.54
N ALA A 53 17.58 -12.79 14.07
CA ALA A 53 18.98 -13.19 14.05
C ALA A 53 19.59 -13.26 12.63
N PRO A 54 18.94 -13.86 11.61
CA PRO A 54 19.42 -13.80 10.23
C PRO A 54 19.13 -12.47 9.52
N GLN A 55 18.14 -11.68 9.97
CA GLN A 55 17.73 -10.43 9.34
C GLN A 55 18.64 -9.25 9.70
N LEU A 56 18.91 -9.04 10.98
CA LEU A 56 19.62 -7.85 11.48
C LEU A 56 21.02 -7.64 10.85
N PRO A 57 21.84 -8.67 10.59
CA PRO A 57 23.13 -8.47 9.93
C PRO A 57 23.00 -7.85 8.53
N GLY A 58 21.96 -8.22 7.77
CA GLY A 58 21.68 -7.66 6.45
C GLY A 58 21.22 -6.21 6.55
N VAL A 59 20.30 -5.94 7.47
CA VAL A 59 19.78 -4.59 7.73
C VAL A 59 20.91 -3.64 8.13
N LEU A 60 21.73 -4.01 9.10
CA LEU A 60 22.84 -3.16 9.58
C LEU A 60 23.90 -2.90 8.52
N ARG A 61 24.18 -3.86 7.65
CA ARG A 61 25.16 -3.70 6.57
C ARG A 61 24.71 -2.71 5.51
N ASP A 62 23.40 -2.64 5.23
CA ASP A 62 22.80 -1.75 4.21
C ASP A 62 22.29 -0.44 4.79
N LEU A 63 22.29 -0.30 6.13
CA LEU A 63 21.73 0.84 6.85
C LEU A 63 22.53 2.12 6.57
N PRO A 64 21.90 3.23 6.15
CA PRO A 64 22.57 4.52 6.03
C PRO A 64 23.08 5.05 7.38
N GLU A 65 24.07 5.95 7.35
CA GLU A 65 24.62 6.59 8.56
C GLU A 65 23.56 7.41 9.33
N ASP A 66 22.63 8.04 8.59
CA ASP A 66 21.52 8.82 9.11
C ASP A 66 20.28 7.94 9.39
N ALA A 67 20.45 6.81 10.07
CA ALA A 67 19.35 5.89 10.34
C ALA A 67 19.36 5.31 11.75
N GLU A 68 18.24 4.72 12.13
CA GLU A 68 18.06 3.97 13.38
C GLU A 68 17.21 2.71 13.15
N ILE A 69 17.35 1.73 14.04
CA ILE A 69 16.53 0.53 14.05
C ILE A 69 15.71 0.51 15.35
N ILE A 70 14.41 0.31 15.22
CA ILE A 70 13.45 0.18 16.31
C ILE A 70 12.75 -1.15 16.17
N VAL A 71 13.06 -2.10 17.05
CA VAL A 71 12.32 -3.36 17.13
C VAL A 71 11.19 -3.18 18.15
N VAL A 72 9.95 -3.38 17.69
CA VAL A 72 8.79 -3.40 18.58
C VAL A 72 8.58 -4.85 19.03
N ASP A 73 9.04 -5.16 20.25
CA ASP A 73 8.84 -6.48 20.86
C ASP A 73 7.40 -6.61 21.37
N ASN A 74 6.60 -7.30 20.59
CA ASN A 74 5.14 -7.40 20.74
C ASN A 74 4.75 -8.55 21.68
N GLY A 75 5.09 -8.42 22.96
CA GLY A 75 4.74 -9.40 24.00
C GLY A 75 5.45 -10.73 23.84
N SER A 76 6.76 -10.72 23.53
CA SER A 76 7.56 -11.95 23.41
C SER A 76 7.94 -12.53 24.78
N SER A 77 7.96 -13.85 24.86
CA SER A 77 8.44 -14.62 26.02
C SER A 77 9.66 -15.49 25.71
N ASP A 78 10.19 -15.41 24.47
CA ASP A 78 11.35 -16.20 24.00
C ASP A 78 12.70 -15.56 24.31
N GLY A 79 12.72 -14.48 25.11
CA GLY A 79 13.92 -13.74 25.44
C GLY A 79 14.40 -12.78 24.37
N THR A 80 13.59 -12.45 23.35
CA THR A 80 13.93 -11.54 22.25
C THR A 80 14.50 -10.22 22.75
N ALA A 81 13.85 -9.55 23.71
CA ALA A 81 14.30 -8.26 24.22
C ALA A 81 15.66 -8.33 24.92
N ALA A 82 15.86 -9.33 25.80
CA ALA A 82 17.12 -9.51 26.50
C ALA A 82 18.27 -9.86 25.55
N TRP A 83 18.00 -10.66 24.54
CA TRP A 83 18.94 -11.00 23.49
C TRP A 83 19.34 -9.77 22.66
N LEU A 84 18.37 -8.94 22.25
CA LEU A 84 18.63 -7.68 21.51
C LEU A 84 19.51 -6.75 22.35
N ALA A 85 19.19 -6.55 23.63
CA ALA A 85 19.97 -5.71 24.52
C ALA A 85 21.43 -6.19 24.70
N ALA A 86 21.66 -7.50 24.70
CA ALA A 86 23.00 -8.08 24.89
C ALA A 86 23.82 -8.10 23.61
N GLU A 87 23.25 -8.49 22.47
CA GLU A 87 24.00 -8.75 21.24
C GLU A 87 23.87 -7.59 20.20
N TRP A 88 22.83 -6.75 20.30
CA TRP A 88 22.51 -5.67 19.35
C TRP A 88 22.25 -4.33 20.02
N PRO A 89 23.19 -3.77 20.81
CA PRO A 89 22.97 -2.58 21.64
C PRO A 89 22.63 -1.31 20.83
N MET A 90 22.88 -1.30 19.50
CA MET A 90 22.47 -0.21 18.60
C MET A 90 21.00 -0.28 18.21
N VAL A 91 20.31 -1.38 18.45
CA VAL A 91 18.88 -1.56 18.17
C VAL A 91 18.07 -1.04 19.33
N GLN A 92 17.19 -0.09 19.08
CA GLN A 92 16.23 0.37 20.09
C GLN A 92 15.10 -0.66 20.22
N VAL A 93 14.73 -1.00 21.44
CA VAL A 93 13.64 -1.94 21.71
C VAL A 93 12.48 -1.21 22.36
N GLU A 94 11.34 -1.24 21.71
CA GLU A 94 10.05 -0.79 22.25
C GLU A 94 9.27 -2.01 22.74
N LEU A 95 9.03 -2.10 24.05
CA LEU A 95 8.42 -3.27 24.67
C LEU A 95 6.90 -3.12 24.77
N SER A 96 6.16 -4.15 24.42
CA SER A 96 4.77 -4.34 24.81
C SER A 96 4.65 -5.49 25.80
N ALA A 97 3.96 -5.27 26.93
CA ALA A 97 3.70 -6.33 27.90
C ALA A 97 2.78 -7.42 27.32
N ASP A 98 1.76 -6.97 26.59
CA ASP A 98 0.76 -7.83 25.97
C ASP A 98 0.86 -7.77 24.43
N PRO A 99 0.47 -8.85 23.74
CA PRO A 99 0.39 -8.88 22.30
C PRO A 99 -0.60 -7.85 21.74
N LEU A 100 -0.13 -7.03 20.82
CA LEU A 100 -0.91 -6.04 20.08
C LEU A 100 -1.32 -6.58 18.71
N SER A 101 -2.29 -5.90 18.06
CA SER A 101 -2.50 -6.06 16.64
C SER A 101 -1.27 -5.59 15.85
N PHE A 102 -1.18 -6.00 14.57
CA PHE A 102 -0.07 -5.57 13.71
C PHE A 102 -0.03 -4.04 13.61
N ALA A 103 -1.16 -3.41 13.30
CA ALA A 103 -1.27 -1.95 13.20
C ALA A 103 -0.83 -1.24 14.50
N ALA A 104 -1.28 -1.73 15.66
CA ALA A 104 -0.91 -1.13 16.95
C ALA A 104 0.60 -1.28 17.25
N ALA A 105 1.21 -2.41 16.92
CA ALA A 105 2.64 -2.62 17.07
C ALA A 105 3.44 -1.68 16.16
N VAL A 106 3.04 -1.58 14.89
CA VAL A 106 3.65 -0.66 13.91
C VAL A 106 3.52 0.80 14.36
N ASN A 107 2.35 1.21 14.82
CA ASN A 107 2.10 2.58 15.29
C ASN A 107 2.98 2.97 16.49
N ARG A 108 3.28 2.04 17.39
CA ARG A 108 4.27 2.29 18.47
C ARG A 108 5.64 2.62 17.89
N GLY A 109 6.10 1.85 16.91
CA GLY A 109 7.36 2.12 16.21
C GLY A 109 7.35 3.46 15.47
N ILE A 110 6.27 3.80 14.76
CA ILE A 110 6.09 5.09 14.07
C ILE A 110 6.15 6.27 15.07
N THR A 111 5.59 6.09 16.25
CA THR A 111 5.63 7.11 17.31
C THR A 111 7.05 7.34 17.84
N ARG A 112 7.86 6.29 17.93
CA ARG A 112 9.27 6.35 18.35
C ARG A 112 10.21 6.89 17.27
N ALA A 113 9.84 6.72 16.00
CA ALA A 113 10.64 7.11 14.85
C ALA A 113 10.91 8.63 14.84
N ARG A 114 12.18 9.03 14.71
CA ARG A 114 12.60 10.44 14.77
C ARG A 114 12.96 11.04 13.42
N PHE A 115 13.23 10.21 12.40
CA PHE A 115 13.68 10.66 11.09
C PHE A 115 12.54 10.97 10.13
N SER A 116 12.89 11.62 9.01
CA SER A 116 11.96 12.05 7.96
C SER A 116 11.28 10.91 7.23
N HIS A 117 11.87 9.72 7.25
CA HIS A 117 11.29 8.53 6.63
C HIS A 117 11.16 7.39 7.65
N VAL A 118 10.09 6.62 7.53
CA VAL A 118 9.86 5.39 8.30
C VAL A 118 9.87 4.21 7.34
N CYS A 119 10.82 3.30 7.54
CA CYS A 119 10.83 2.03 6.85
C CYS A 119 10.12 0.97 7.70
N LEU A 120 8.97 0.48 7.25
CA LEU A 120 8.34 -0.68 7.87
C LEU A 120 8.95 -1.95 7.28
N LEU A 121 9.50 -2.80 8.14
CA LEU A 121 10.16 -4.04 7.73
C LEU A 121 9.73 -5.20 8.63
N ASN A 122 9.04 -6.20 8.10
CA ASN A 122 8.68 -7.38 8.87
C ASN A 122 9.92 -8.22 9.22
N ASN A 123 9.88 -8.88 10.37
CA ASN A 123 11.00 -9.68 10.88
C ASN A 123 11.31 -10.95 10.07
N ASP A 124 10.47 -11.30 9.08
CA ASP A 124 10.66 -12.42 8.15
C ASP A 124 11.04 -11.97 6.73
N MET A 125 11.43 -10.70 6.57
CA MET A 125 11.92 -10.10 5.33
C MET A 125 13.45 -9.97 5.36
N LEU A 126 14.13 -10.60 4.42
CA LEU A 126 15.58 -10.44 4.23
C LEU A 126 15.85 -9.49 3.09
N ILE A 127 16.50 -8.37 3.36
CA ILE A 127 16.80 -7.36 2.35
C ILE A 127 18.04 -7.74 1.53
N GLU A 128 18.05 -7.39 0.23
CA GLU A 128 19.24 -7.44 -0.61
C GLU A 128 20.05 -6.13 -0.49
N PRO A 129 21.36 -6.14 -0.81
CA PRO A 129 22.20 -4.94 -0.79
C PRO A 129 21.65 -3.83 -1.69
N GLY A 130 21.67 -2.58 -1.20
CA GLY A 130 21.14 -1.40 -1.90
C GLY A 130 19.66 -1.13 -1.66
N PHE A 131 18.99 -1.89 -0.80
CA PHE A 131 17.58 -1.77 -0.48
C PHE A 131 17.18 -0.35 -0.04
N PHE A 132 17.85 0.21 0.99
CA PHE A 132 17.51 1.54 1.50
C PHE A 132 17.85 2.63 0.49
N THR A 133 18.96 2.50 -0.24
CA THR A 133 19.36 3.46 -1.28
C THR A 133 18.34 3.50 -2.41
N ALA A 134 17.84 2.36 -2.86
CA ALA A 134 16.85 2.29 -3.92
C ALA A 134 15.51 2.91 -3.50
N LEU A 135 15.02 2.62 -2.28
CA LEU A 135 13.79 3.21 -1.77
C LEU A 135 13.91 4.73 -1.60
N ARG A 136 15.03 5.21 -1.04
CA ARG A 136 15.27 6.66 -0.81
C ARG A 136 15.31 7.44 -2.12
N ARG A 137 15.93 6.87 -3.17
CA ARG A 137 15.98 7.49 -4.51
C ARG A 137 14.60 7.81 -5.09
N ALA A 138 13.57 7.04 -4.76
CA ALA A 138 12.22 7.34 -5.22
C ALA A 138 11.70 8.68 -4.66
N PHE A 139 12.04 9.01 -3.40
CA PHE A 139 11.68 10.29 -2.78
C PHE A 139 12.45 11.47 -3.37
N ASP A 140 13.68 11.25 -3.84
CA ASP A 140 14.44 12.31 -4.52
C ASP A 140 13.86 12.65 -5.89
N ARG A 141 13.20 11.66 -6.54
CA ARG A 141 12.65 11.79 -7.90
C ARG A 141 11.20 12.26 -7.95
N ILE A 142 10.41 11.91 -6.95
CA ILE A 142 8.95 12.15 -6.96
C ILE A 142 8.58 13.10 -5.84
N PRO A 143 8.21 14.35 -6.17
CA PRO A 143 7.75 15.31 -5.17
C PRO A 143 6.52 14.79 -4.41
N VAL A 144 6.52 14.94 -3.08
CA VAL A 144 5.40 14.59 -2.19
C VAL A 144 5.01 13.10 -2.27
N LEU A 145 6.00 12.24 -2.50
CA LEU A 145 5.80 10.79 -2.44
C LEU A 145 5.41 10.36 -1.02
N PHE A 146 4.36 9.55 -0.92
CA PHE A 146 3.93 8.99 0.36
C PHE A 146 4.70 7.72 0.70
N CYS A 147 4.83 6.81 -0.27
CA CYS A 147 5.38 5.49 -0.04
C CYS A 147 6.18 4.97 -1.25
N ALA A 148 7.34 4.38 -0.97
CA ALA A 148 8.12 3.58 -1.89
C ALA A 148 8.11 2.12 -1.40
N THR A 149 7.59 1.19 -2.20
CA THR A 149 7.47 -0.23 -1.82
C THR A 149 8.43 -1.11 -2.60
N ALA A 150 9.01 -2.08 -1.91
CA ALA A 150 10.03 -2.96 -2.47
C ALA A 150 9.44 -4.09 -3.33
N GLN A 151 10.30 -4.72 -4.14
CA GLN A 151 10.03 -5.98 -4.80
C GLN A 151 10.18 -7.13 -3.80
N ILE A 152 9.13 -7.96 -3.69
CA ILE A 152 9.10 -9.11 -2.79
C ILE A 152 9.34 -10.39 -3.59
N ARG A 153 10.34 -11.19 -3.18
CA ARG A 153 10.63 -12.51 -3.74
C ARG A 153 10.44 -13.58 -2.68
N PHE A 154 10.02 -14.76 -3.09
CA PHE A 154 10.00 -15.93 -2.21
C PHE A 154 11.34 -16.67 -2.25
N PRO A 155 11.68 -17.45 -1.19
CA PRO A 155 12.85 -18.31 -1.19
C PRO A 155 12.92 -19.18 -2.44
N ALA A 156 14.13 -19.41 -2.96
CA ALA A 156 14.40 -20.14 -4.19
C ALA A 156 13.99 -19.46 -5.50
N GLY A 157 13.62 -18.18 -5.48
CA GLY A 157 13.38 -17.37 -6.69
C GLY A 157 12.20 -17.83 -7.57
N VAL A 158 11.35 -18.70 -7.04
CA VAL A 158 10.29 -19.38 -7.82
C VAL A 158 9.09 -18.50 -8.06
N ARG A 159 8.83 -17.51 -7.20
CA ARG A 159 7.68 -16.58 -7.31
C ARG A 159 8.01 -15.26 -6.68
N ARG A 160 7.32 -14.23 -7.15
CA ARG A 160 7.23 -12.94 -6.47
C ARG A 160 5.87 -12.78 -5.84
N GLU A 161 5.83 -12.10 -4.73
CA GLU A 161 4.60 -11.52 -4.25
C GLU A 161 4.37 -10.25 -5.06
N GLU A 162 3.23 -10.19 -5.71
CA GLU A 162 2.89 -9.07 -6.54
C GLU A 162 2.69 -7.84 -5.66
N THR A 163 3.40 -6.77 -5.98
CA THR A 163 3.33 -5.58 -5.16
C THR A 163 2.31 -4.58 -5.69
N GLY A 164 1.32 -4.30 -4.89
CA GLY A 164 0.60 -3.04 -4.85
C GLY A 164 -0.16 -2.54 -6.07
N LYS A 165 -0.08 -3.17 -7.25
CA LYS A 165 -0.91 -2.84 -8.41
C LYS A 165 -2.31 -3.42 -8.23
N ALA A 166 -3.08 -2.80 -7.35
CA ALA A 166 -4.41 -3.26 -7.05
C ALA A 166 -5.44 -2.51 -7.90
N VAL A 167 -6.26 -3.25 -8.65
CA VAL A 167 -7.29 -2.68 -9.51
C VAL A 167 -8.67 -3.05 -8.99
N MET A 168 -9.25 -2.18 -8.18
CA MET A 168 -10.58 -2.42 -7.61
C MET A 168 -11.70 -2.24 -8.64
N ALA A 169 -11.55 -1.34 -9.61
CA ALA A 169 -12.61 -1.02 -10.58
C ALA A 169 -12.88 -2.14 -11.59
N GLN A 170 -11.92 -3.04 -11.83
CA GLN A 170 -11.99 -4.12 -12.82
C GLN A 170 -12.22 -5.51 -12.22
N ALA A 171 -12.43 -5.60 -10.90
CA ALA A 171 -12.59 -6.87 -10.23
C ALA A 171 -13.86 -7.62 -10.67
N HIS A 172 -13.73 -8.91 -10.92
CA HIS A 172 -14.88 -9.79 -11.11
C HIS A 172 -15.64 -9.97 -9.80
N ARG A 173 -16.96 -10.22 -9.90
CA ARG A 173 -17.85 -10.42 -8.73
C ARG A 173 -17.40 -11.50 -7.76
N ASP A 174 -16.64 -12.48 -8.23
CA ASP A 174 -16.22 -13.65 -7.46
C ASP A 174 -14.79 -13.54 -6.92
N ASP A 175 -14.03 -12.57 -7.41
CA ASP A 175 -12.67 -12.33 -6.99
C ASP A 175 -12.61 -11.30 -5.86
N PHE A 176 -11.57 -11.39 -5.06
CA PHE A 176 -11.19 -10.31 -4.18
C PHE A 176 -10.81 -9.11 -5.07
N PRO A 177 -11.40 -7.92 -4.91
CA PRO A 177 -11.25 -6.83 -5.89
C PRO A 177 -9.89 -6.13 -5.85
N ILE A 178 -8.97 -6.65 -5.06
CA ILE A 178 -7.59 -6.21 -4.99
C ILE A 178 -6.76 -7.30 -5.63
N ARG A 179 -6.20 -7.01 -6.80
CA ARG A 179 -5.18 -7.83 -7.44
C ARG A 179 -3.86 -7.11 -7.35
N CYS A 180 -2.83 -7.85 -6.99
CA CYS A 180 -1.47 -7.44 -7.20
C CYS A 180 -1.01 -8.08 -8.50
N ASP A 181 -0.57 -7.28 -9.46
CA ASP A 181 -0.05 -7.79 -10.72
C ASP A 181 1.48 -7.91 -10.65
N GLU A 182 2.04 -8.93 -11.27
CA GLU A 182 3.49 -9.09 -11.36
C GLU A 182 4.10 -7.94 -12.18
N PRO A 183 5.18 -7.29 -11.69
CA PRO A 183 5.83 -6.22 -12.44
C PRO A 183 6.36 -6.70 -13.78
N ILE A 184 6.23 -5.85 -14.80
CA ILE A 184 6.80 -6.08 -16.13
C ILE A 184 8.33 -5.92 -16.06
N ALA A 185 9.07 -6.70 -16.85
CA ALA A 185 10.52 -6.61 -16.88
C ALA A 185 10.99 -5.18 -17.28
N GLY A 186 11.81 -4.56 -16.43
CA GLY A 186 12.30 -3.19 -16.60
C GLY A 186 11.39 -2.11 -16.03
N GLU A 187 10.23 -2.46 -15.53
CA GLU A 187 9.32 -1.54 -14.84
C GLU A 187 9.92 -1.10 -13.49
N ASP A 188 9.85 0.21 -13.22
CA ASP A 188 10.28 0.81 -11.96
C ASP A 188 9.52 2.12 -11.72
N LEU A 189 9.40 2.56 -10.48
CA LEU A 189 8.67 3.77 -10.07
C LEU A 189 7.21 3.83 -10.54
N THR A 190 6.61 2.70 -10.86
CA THR A 190 5.20 2.62 -11.23
C THR A 190 4.32 2.91 -10.03
N TRP A 191 3.28 3.72 -10.28
CA TRP A 191 2.27 4.01 -9.27
C TRP A 191 1.56 2.73 -8.83
N VAL A 192 1.44 2.59 -7.51
CA VAL A 192 0.76 1.48 -6.85
C VAL A 192 -0.28 2.01 -5.87
N LEU A 193 -1.34 1.26 -5.63
CA LEU A 193 -2.41 1.69 -4.73
C LEU A 193 -1.93 1.78 -3.28
N TYR A 194 -1.03 0.88 -2.89
CA TYR A 194 -0.44 0.86 -1.54
C TYR A 194 0.92 0.17 -1.57
N GLY A 195 1.74 0.44 -0.57
CA GLY A 195 2.96 -0.30 -0.30
C GLY A 195 2.74 -1.39 0.72
N SER A 196 3.47 -2.50 0.60
CA SER A 196 3.43 -3.58 1.60
C SER A 196 3.82 -3.04 2.99
N GLY A 197 3.01 -3.31 3.98
CA GLY A 197 3.30 -2.96 5.38
C GLY A 197 4.55 -3.65 5.96
N GLY A 198 5.19 -4.54 5.19
CA GLY A 198 6.35 -5.31 5.62
C GLY A 198 7.69 -4.95 4.96
N CYS A 199 7.71 -4.10 3.92
CA CYS A 199 8.95 -3.76 3.20
C CYS A 199 8.85 -2.44 2.42
N SER A 200 8.34 -1.38 3.06
CA SER A 200 8.13 -0.09 2.41
C SER A 200 8.71 1.07 3.21
N LEU A 201 9.14 2.10 2.49
CA LEU A 201 9.61 3.38 3.03
C LEU A 201 8.49 4.41 2.87
N TYR A 202 8.14 5.08 3.96
CA TYR A 202 7.07 6.08 4.02
C TYR A 202 7.63 7.46 4.39
N ASP A 203 7.07 8.52 3.84
CA ASP A 203 7.25 9.86 4.40
C ASP A 203 6.62 9.89 5.81
N ALA A 204 7.45 10.17 6.82
CA ALA A 204 7.03 10.10 8.22
C ALA A 204 6.02 11.19 8.59
N ALA A 205 6.12 12.38 7.98
CA ALA A 205 5.20 13.49 8.25
C ALA A 205 3.82 13.17 7.67
N LEU A 206 3.75 12.71 6.42
CA LEU A 206 2.49 12.33 5.77
C LEU A 206 1.83 11.13 6.49
N LEU A 207 2.63 10.13 6.87
CA LEU A 207 2.15 8.96 7.61
C LEU A 207 1.52 9.35 8.95
N ARG A 208 2.16 10.26 9.71
CA ARG A 208 1.63 10.77 10.98
C ARG A 208 0.38 11.63 10.79
N VAL A 209 0.32 12.45 9.73
CA VAL A 209 -0.88 13.22 9.39
C VAL A 209 -2.07 12.31 9.13
N LEU A 210 -1.87 11.15 8.49
CA LEU A 210 -2.92 10.15 8.31
C LEU A 210 -3.27 9.40 9.61
N GLY A 211 -2.50 9.58 10.69
CA GLY A 211 -2.68 8.88 11.96
C GLY A 211 -2.10 7.47 11.98
N GLY A 212 -1.15 7.17 11.09
CA GLY A 212 -0.53 5.85 10.96
C GLY A 212 -1.46 4.80 10.37
N MET A 213 -1.21 3.53 10.74
CA MET A 213 -2.05 2.38 10.39
C MET A 213 -3.33 2.38 11.22
N ASP A 214 -4.47 2.09 10.62
CA ASP A 214 -5.75 2.05 11.36
C ASP A 214 -5.88 0.75 12.17
N GLU A 215 -5.94 0.89 13.48
CA GLU A 215 -6.04 -0.24 14.41
C GLU A 215 -7.40 -0.97 14.37
N ALA A 216 -8.38 -0.42 13.67
CA ALA A 216 -9.66 -1.09 13.46
C ALA A 216 -9.53 -2.39 12.64
N TYR A 217 -8.41 -2.57 11.93
CA TYR A 217 -8.11 -3.79 11.17
C TYR A 217 -7.49 -4.93 12.02
N ALA A 218 -7.60 -4.83 13.34
CA ALA A 218 -7.15 -5.90 14.22
C ALA A 218 -7.75 -7.28 13.82
N PRO A 219 -6.98 -8.38 13.89
CA PRO A 219 -5.60 -8.44 14.40
C PRO A 219 -4.54 -8.08 13.38
N ALA A 220 -4.79 -8.18 12.07
CA ALA A 220 -3.89 -7.87 10.96
C ALA A 220 -4.62 -7.89 9.60
N TYR A 221 -3.93 -7.45 8.56
CA TYR A 221 -4.31 -7.37 7.15
C TYR A 221 -5.25 -6.21 6.80
N VAL A 222 -4.99 -5.60 5.64
CA VAL A 222 -5.75 -4.51 5.02
C VAL A 222 -5.38 -3.10 5.56
N GLU A 223 -4.65 -2.99 6.67
CA GLU A 223 -4.18 -1.72 7.21
C GLU A 223 -3.23 -0.97 6.27
N ASP A 224 -2.40 -1.69 5.51
CA ASP A 224 -1.49 -1.14 4.51
C ASP A 224 -2.25 -0.64 3.27
N LEU A 225 -3.24 -1.40 2.81
CA LEU A 225 -4.15 -0.96 1.77
C LEU A 225 -4.91 0.30 2.19
N ASP A 226 -5.43 0.35 3.42
CA ASP A 226 -6.18 1.49 3.94
C ASP A 226 -5.33 2.76 3.98
N VAL A 227 -4.10 2.67 4.50
CA VAL A 227 -3.25 3.86 4.60
C VAL A 227 -2.80 4.37 3.22
N GLY A 228 -2.48 3.47 2.29
CA GLY A 228 -2.17 3.82 0.90
C GLY A 228 -3.35 4.48 0.18
N TYR A 229 -4.53 3.92 0.33
CA TYR A 229 -5.77 4.47 -0.24
C TYR A 229 -6.08 5.87 0.29
N ARG A 230 -5.96 6.08 1.61
CA ARG A 230 -6.13 7.39 2.24
C ARG A 230 -5.08 8.40 1.78
N ALA A 231 -3.84 7.98 1.58
CA ALA A 231 -2.80 8.83 1.02
C ALA A 231 -3.16 9.31 -0.39
N TRP A 232 -3.61 8.42 -1.26
CA TRP A 232 -4.07 8.76 -2.60
C TRP A 232 -5.24 9.74 -2.60
N GLN A 233 -6.18 9.63 -1.68
CA GLN A 233 -7.27 10.60 -1.54
C GLN A 233 -6.77 12.02 -1.23
N HIS A 234 -5.57 12.15 -0.65
CA HIS A 234 -4.89 13.44 -0.44
C HIS A 234 -3.96 13.85 -1.59
N GLY A 235 -3.87 13.03 -2.66
CA GLY A 235 -2.95 13.25 -3.76
C GLY A 235 -1.49 12.90 -3.41
N TRP A 236 -1.28 11.99 -2.46
CA TRP A 236 0.05 11.52 -2.06
C TRP A 236 0.30 10.11 -2.61
N PRO A 237 1.10 9.99 -3.66
CA PRO A 237 1.28 8.72 -4.37
C PRO A 237 2.12 7.72 -3.61
N SER A 238 1.93 6.45 -3.99
CA SER A 238 2.83 5.35 -3.67
C SER A 238 3.41 4.78 -4.95
N VAL A 239 4.67 4.31 -4.93
CA VAL A 239 5.32 3.70 -6.09
C VAL A 239 6.01 2.39 -5.75
N TYR A 240 6.08 1.51 -6.74
CA TYR A 240 6.90 0.32 -6.75
C TYR A 240 8.34 0.65 -7.11
N VAL A 241 9.32 0.05 -6.40
CA VAL A 241 10.75 0.26 -6.62
C VAL A 241 11.43 -1.07 -6.91
N ALA A 242 11.76 -1.31 -8.18
CA ALA A 242 12.34 -2.58 -8.63
C ALA A 242 13.72 -2.89 -8.04
N GLY A 243 14.52 -1.83 -7.78
CA GLY A 243 15.87 -1.95 -7.21
C GLY A 243 15.90 -2.26 -5.70
N ALA A 244 14.80 -2.10 -4.99
CA ALA A 244 14.67 -2.48 -3.60
C ALA A 244 14.10 -3.91 -3.51
N VAL A 245 14.90 -4.88 -3.10
CA VAL A 245 14.51 -6.29 -3.14
C VAL A 245 14.57 -6.92 -1.75
N VAL A 246 13.53 -7.69 -1.43
CA VAL A 246 13.48 -8.51 -0.22
C VAL A 246 13.10 -9.95 -0.55
N GLU A 247 13.69 -10.90 0.21
CA GLU A 247 13.22 -12.29 0.27
C GLU A 247 12.23 -12.44 1.43
N HIS A 248 10.99 -12.78 1.14
CA HIS A 248 9.94 -12.99 2.15
C HIS A 248 9.89 -14.45 2.57
N ARG A 249 10.26 -14.75 3.81
CA ARG A 249 10.12 -16.09 4.41
C ARG A 249 8.70 -16.33 4.90
N HIS A 250 7.79 -16.33 3.94
CA HIS A 250 6.33 -16.26 4.07
C HIS A 250 5.73 -17.05 5.23
N ARG A 251 4.79 -16.41 5.95
CA ARG A 251 3.97 -16.99 7.04
C ARG A 251 4.73 -17.51 8.25
N ALA A 252 6.00 -17.13 8.44
CA ALA A 252 6.78 -17.57 9.58
C ALA A 252 6.14 -17.17 10.93
N THR A 253 5.42 -16.07 10.98
CA THR A 253 4.75 -15.56 12.19
C THR A 253 3.25 -15.86 12.17
N THR A 254 2.52 -15.52 11.13
CA THR A 254 1.05 -15.54 11.09
C THR A 254 0.46 -16.96 11.21
N SER A 255 1.08 -17.96 10.58
CA SER A 255 0.65 -19.36 10.67
C SER A 255 0.80 -19.98 12.05
N ARG A 256 1.58 -19.34 12.94
CA ARG A 256 1.71 -19.79 14.34
C ARG A 256 0.52 -19.42 15.21
N TYR A 257 -0.23 -18.37 14.83
CA TYR A 257 -1.28 -17.80 15.69
C TYR A 257 -2.68 -17.97 15.13
N PHE A 258 -2.83 -18.20 13.82
CA PHE A 258 -4.13 -18.28 13.16
C PHE A 258 -4.22 -19.48 12.23
N ARG A 259 -5.38 -20.13 12.21
CA ARG A 259 -5.71 -21.17 11.20
C ARG A 259 -6.08 -20.50 9.87
N GLU A 260 -5.92 -21.17 8.77
CA GLU A 260 -6.22 -20.63 7.42
C GLU A 260 -7.66 -20.12 7.29
N LEU A 261 -8.63 -20.84 7.86
CA LEU A 261 -10.03 -20.42 7.83
C LEU A 261 -10.28 -19.15 8.66
N GLU A 262 -9.58 -18.99 9.79
CA GLU A 262 -9.66 -17.77 10.61
C GLU A 262 -9.06 -16.58 9.89
N LEU A 263 -7.93 -16.78 9.19
CA LEU A 263 -7.31 -15.74 8.38
C LEU A 263 -8.20 -15.31 7.21
N ALA A 264 -8.86 -16.25 6.57
CA ALA A 264 -9.80 -15.97 5.47
C ALA A 264 -10.98 -15.11 5.98
N GLU A 265 -11.57 -15.46 7.14
CA GLU A 265 -12.65 -14.66 7.74
C GLU A 265 -12.17 -13.27 8.17
N ILE A 266 -10.97 -13.16 8.77
CA ILE A 266 -10.36 -11.87 9.13
C ILE A 266 -10.19 -10.98 7.90
N LEU A 267 -9.65 -11.52 6.81
CA LEU A 267 -9.48 -10.79 5.55
C LEU A 267 -10.81 -10.26 5.00
N GLU A 268 -11.85 -11.08 4.98
CA GLU A 268 -13.18 -10.65 4.49
C GLU A 268 -13.80 -9.58 5.39
N VAL A 269 -13.71 -9.72 6.72
CA VAL A 269 -14.17 -8.71 7.67
C VAL A 269 -13.42 -7.41 7.52
N ASN A 270 -12.09 -7.45 7.42
CA ASN A 270 -11.26 -6.27 7.28
C ASN A 270 -11.45 -5.61 5.90
N TYR A 271 -11.69 -6.40 4.86
CA TYR A 271 -12.08 -5.86 3.57
C TYR A 271 -13.43 -5.10 3.61
N LEU A 272 -14.44 -5.64 4.28
CA LEU A 272 -15.71 -4.93 4.50
C LEU A 272 -15.50 -3.62 5.28
N ARG A 273 -14.62 -3.65 6.31
CA ARG A 273 -14.24 -2.43 7.05
C ARG A 273 -13.57 -1.40 6.14
N PHE A 274 -12.65 -1.85 5.29
CA PHE A 274 -11.99 -0.98 4.32
C PHE A 274 -13.01 -0.31 3.39
N LEU A 275 -13.91 -1.07 2.79
CA LEU A 275 -14.95 -0.49 1.94
C LEU A 275 -15.78 0.57 2.69
N ALA A 276 -16.17 0.25 3.92
CA ALA A 276 -17.00 1.15 4.71
C ALA A 276 -16.25 2.39 5.21
N ARG A 277 -14.95 2.29 5.48
CA ARG A 277 -14.14 3.34 6.12
C ARG A 277 -13.32 4.17 5.14
N ALA A 278 -12.75 3.55 4.11
CA ALA A 278 -11.82 4.20 3.19
C ALA A 278 -12.48 4.70 1.89
N VAL A 279 -13.43 3.97 1.33
CA VAL A 279 -14.04 4.35 0.05
C VAL A 279 -15.02 5.51 0.25
N ALA A 280 -14.68 6.70 -0.25
CA ALA A 280 -15.51 7.92 -0.11
C ALA A 280 -16.58 8.04 -1.20
N ASP A 281 -16.26 7.66 -2.45
CA ASP A 281 -17.23 7.70 -3.55
C ASP A 281 -18.39 6.75 -3.29
N ARG A 282 -19.59 7.31 -3.27
CA ARG A 282 -20.81 6.59 -2.88
C ARG A 282 -21.22 5.53 -3.90
N ARG A 283 -20.91 5.74 -5.20
CA ARG A 283 -21.24 4.79 -6.26
C ARG A 283 -20.28 3.62 -6.23
N LEU A 284 -18.99 3.92 -6.12
CA LEU A 284 -17.94 2.92 -5.98
C LEU A 284 -18.17 2.06 -4.73
N PHE A 285 -18.41 2.68 -3.57
CA PHE A 285 -18.73 1.97 -2.35
C PHE A 285 -19.89 0.99 -2.55
N ARG A 286 -21.04 1.47 -3.07
CA ARG A 286 -22.21 0.61 -3.27
C ARG A 286 -21.96 -0.55 -4.20
N LYS A 287 -21.20 -0.32 -5.27
CA LYS A 287 -20.79 -1.39 -6.20
C LYS A 287 -19.97 -2.45 -5.48
N LEU A 288 -18.83 -2.06 -4.90
CA LEU A 288 -17.89 -2.97 -4.25
C LEU A 288 -18.53 -3.69 -3.04
N TRP A 289 -19.33 -2.96 -2.26
CA TRP A 289 -20.09 -3.52 -1.15
C TRP A 289 -21.06 -4.59 -1.59
N THR A 290 -21.88 -4.30 -2.62
CA THR A 290 -22.85 -5.29 -3.16
C THR A 290 -22.13 -6.53 -3.66
N ASP A 291 -21.05 -6.36 -4.42
CA ASP A 291 -20.27 -7.50 -4.93
C ASP A 291 -19.67 -8.34 -3.78
N ALA A 292 -19.16 -7.69 -2.73
CA ALA A 292 -18.61 -8.37 -1.55
C ALA A 292 -19.68 -9.17 -0.79
N ILE A 293 -20.79 -8.52 -0.41
CA ILE A 293 -21.84 -9.23 0.37
C ILE A 293 -22.53 -10.34 -0.44
N ASP A 294 -22.66 -10.18 -1.76
CA ASP A 294 -23.20 -11.23 -2.64
C ASP A 294 -22.24 -12.42 -2.71
N ARG A 295 -20.91 -12.18 -2.78
CA ARG A 295 -19.88 -13.22 -2.72
C ARG A 295 -19.94 -13.97 -1.39
N LEU A 296 -19.94 -13.24 -0.26
CA LEU A 296 -20.02 -13.83 1.09
C LEU A 296 -21.29 -14.67 1.27
N ARG A 297 -22.43 -14.21 0.75
CA ARG A 297 -23.66 -14.99 0.78
C ARG A 297 -23.54 -16.30 0.00
N ARG A 298 -22.99 -16.27 -1.23
CA ARG A 298 -22.80 -17.48 -2.06
C ARG A 298 -21.89 -18.50 -1.37
N ARG A 299 -20.81 -18.02 -0.75
CA ARG A 299 -19.84 -18.86 -0.02
C ARG A 299 -20.32 -19.30 1.37
N ARG A 300 -21.43 -18.74 1.84
CA ARG A 300 -21.91 -18.91 3.23
C ARG A 300 -20.85 -18.52 4.25
N ASP A 301 -20.17 -17.41 4.00
CA ASP A 301 -19.08 -16.91 4.83
C ASP A 301 -19.60 -16.23 6.10
N GLY A 302 -18.96 -16.54 7.25
CA GLY A 302 -19.33 -16.00 8.56
C GLY A 302 -19.15 -14.49 8.68
N ALA A 303 -18.25 -13.89 7.90
CA ALA A 303 -18.01 -12.44 7.86
C ALA A 303 -19.27 -11.63 7.53
N LEU A 304 -20.23 -12.21 6.79
CA LEU A 304 -21.49 -11.55 6.45
C LEU A 304 -22.32 -11.13 7.68
N ARG A 305 -22.17 -11.82 8.80
CA ARG A 305 -22.85 -11.52 10.07
C ARG A 305 -22.60 -10.09 10.55
N ASN A 306 -21.38 -9.59 10.35
CA ASN A 306 -20.94 -8.29 10.84
C ASN A 306 -21.14 -7.15 9.83
N ALA A 307 -21.48 -7.47 8.59
CA ALA A 307 -21.49 -6.51 7.49
C ALA A 307 -22.39 -5.28 7.75
N ALA A 308 -23.62 -5.49 8.29
CA ALA A 308 -24.54 -4.39 8.54
C ALA A 308 -23.99 -3.36 9.55
N ALA A 309 -23.39 -3.83 10.65
CA ALA A 309 -22.77 -2.96 11.65
C ALA A 309 -21.56 -2.22 11.05
N ILE A 310 -20.69 -2.92 10.34
CA ILE A 310 -19.52 -2.35 9.67
C ILE A 310 -19.92 -1.21 8.70
N ALA A 311 -20.97 -1.40 7.91
CA ALA A 311 -21.43 -0.38 6.97
C ALA A 311 -21.84 0.94 7.66
N ILE A 312 -22.50 0.84 8.82
CA ILE A 312 -22.97 2.01 9.58
C ILE A 312 -21.81 2.70 10.30
N GLU A 313 -20.89 1.93 10.90
CA GLU A 313 -19.75 2.45 11.65
C GLU A 313 -18.72 3.14 10.75
N GLY A 314 -18.60 2.73 9.49
CA GLY A 314 -17.56 3.17 8.56
C GLY A 314 -17.65 4.64 8.13
N GLY A 315 -18.80 5.30 8.26
CA GLY A 315 -19.06 6.60 7.61
C GLY A 315 -18.53 7.84 8.33
N ALA A 316 -17.84 7.72 9.47
CA ALA A 316 -17.43 8.87 10.30
C ALA A 316 -15.99 9.38 10.00
N ARG A 317 -15.35 8.93 8.92
CA ARG A 317 -13.96 9.28 8.61
C ARG A 317 -13.83 10.50 7.71
N GLU A 318 -12.74 11.25 7.93
CA GLU A 318 -12.31 12.30 7.02
C GLU A 318 -11.58 11.67 5.83
N HIS A 319 -11.88 12.17 4.64
CA HIS A 319 -11.31 11.75 3.36
C HIS A 319 -10.68 12.93 2.64
N GLY A 320 -9.68 12.68 1.81
CA GLY A 320 -9.11 13.69 0.92
C GLY A 320 -10.01 13.94 -0.30
N HIS A 321 -9.62 14.93 -1.12
CA HIS A 321 -10.42 15.43 -2.25
C HIS A 321 -10.01 14.88 -3.61
N TYR A 322 -8.91 14.12 -3.71
CA TYR A 322 -8.47 13.59 -4.99
C TYR A 322 -9.39 12.45 -5.46
N PRO A 323 -9.91 12.49 -6.70
CA PRO A 323 -10.95 11.55 -7.15
C PRO A 323 -10.48 10.10 -7.15
N GLU A 324 -11.26 9.21 -6.53
CA GLU A 324 -10.94 7.79 -6.42
C GLU A 324 -10.82 7.10 -7.77
N GLU A 325 -11.70 7.43 -8.72
CA GLU A 325 -11.67 6.88 -10.07
C GLU A 325 -10.32 7.14 -10.78
N ARG A 326 -9.69 8.31 -10.54
CA ARG A 326 -8.43 8.69 -11.16
C ARG A 326 -7.25 7.91 -10.61
N PHE A 327 -7.08 7.88 -9.30
CA PHE A 327 -5.94 7.13 -8.75
C PHE A 327 -6.13 5.61 -8.90
N LEU A 328 -7.36 5.10 -8.90
CA LEU A 328 -7.62 3.69 -9.19
C LEU A 328 -7.29 3.32 -10.64
N ALA A 329 -7.53 4.23 -11.58
CA ALA A 329 -7.09 4.04 -12.96
C ALA A 329 -5.56 4.09 -13.09
N LEU A 330 -4.92 5.05 -12.40
CA LEU A 330 -3.47 5.24 -12.42
C LEU A 330 -2.69 4.07 -11.79
N THR A 331 -3.22 3.51 -10.71
CA THR A 331 -2.59 2.41 -9.97
C THR A 331 -2.98 1.02 -10.49
N GLY A 332 -3.72 0.96 -11.60
CA GLY A 332 -4.16 -0.27 -12.21
C GLY A 332 -3.10 -0.99 -13.02
N GLY A 333 -3.36 -2.25 -13.36
CA GLY A 333 -2.51 -3.05 -14.25
C GLY A 333 -2.43 -2.53 -15.69
N ASP A 334 -3.15 -1.46 -15.99
CA ASP A 334 -3.12 -0.80 -17.30
C ASP A 334 -2.00 0.26 -17.42
N VAL A 335 -1.26 0.51 -16.32
CA VAL A 335 -0.19 1.53 -16.29
C VAL A 335 1.11 0.91 -15.83
N ALA A 336 2.19 1.20 -16.56
CA ALA A 336 3.56 0.81 -16.19
C ALA A 336 4.52 1.96 -16.50
N VAL A 337 5.54 2.15 -15.65
CA VAL A 337 6.57 3.17 -15.79
C VAL A 337 7.92 2.52 -16.05
N PHE A 338 8.65 3.05 -17.04
CA PHE A 338 9.99 2.62 -17.42
C PHE A 338 10.92 3.85 -17.34
N PRO A 339 11.66 4.01 -16.24
CA PRO A 339 12.52 5.18 -16.07
C PRO A 339 13.62 5.22 -17.12
N GLY A 340 13.79 6.38 -17.74
CA GLY A 340 14.94 6.65 -18.59
C GLY A 340 16.22 6.88 -17.79
N THR A 341 17.35 6.93 -18.48
CA THR A 341 18.65 7.26 -17.88
C THR A 341 18.87 8.77 -17.72
N ASP A 342 18.10 9.59 -18.42
CA ASP A 342 18.14 11.05 -18.35
C ASP A 342 17.04 11.54 -17.39
N GLU A 343 17.43 11.81 -16.16
CA GLU A 343 16.51 12.27 -15.10
C GLU A 343 15.99 13.70 -15.34
N SER A 344 16.60 14.45 -16.26
CA SER A 344 16.17 15.81 -16.64
C SER A 344 15.11 15.82 -17.75
N ALA A 345 14.95 14.71 -18.46
CA ALA A 345 13.99 14.60 -19.55
C ALA A 345 12.56 14.46 -19.00
N PRO A 346 11.59 15.19 -19.56
CA PRO A 346 10.20 15.02 -19.15
C PRO A 346 9.72 13.62 -19.53
N PRO A 347 8.88 12.98 -18.69
CA PRO A 347 8.32 11.67 -19.01
C PRO A 347 7.47 11.74 -20.29
N LEU A 348 7.62 10.72 -21.13
CA LEU A 348 6.84 10.52 -22.33
C LEU A 348 5.69 9.55 -22.02
N VAL A 349 4.45 9.97 -22.21
CA VAL A 349 3.29 9.09 -22.06
C VAL A 349 2.97 8.45 -23.39
N GLU A 350 3.14 7.14 -23.48
CA GLU A 350 2.84 6.34 -24.66
C GLU A 350 1.63 5.43 -24.44
N PHE A 351 0.93 5.08 -25.53
CA PHE A 351 -0.20 4.16 -25.50
C PHE A 351 0.22 2.84 -26.13
N ALA A 352 0.01 1.74 -25.41
CA ALA A 352 0.24 0.39 -25.89
C ALA A 352 -1.06 -0.41 -25.94
N GLU A 353 -1.22 -1.26 -26.93
CA GLU A 353 -2.32 -2.23 -26.96
C GLU A 353 -2.13 -3.30 -25.88
N ARG A 354 -0.86 -3.60 -25.54
CA ARG A 354 -0.45 -4.53 -24.49
C ARG A 354 0.70 -3.93 -23.69
N LEU A 355 0.65 -4.10 -22.37
CA LEU A 355 1.73 -3.72 -21.47
C LEU A 355 2.76 -4.82 -21.21
N ASP A 356 2.57 -6.00 -21.80
CA ASP A 356 3.47 -7.17 -21.68
C ASP A 356 4.75 -7.04 -22.52
N THR A 357 4.85 -6.01 -23.36
CA THR A 357 6.06 -5.74 -24.16
C THR A 357 6.73 -4.48 -23.63
N PRO A 358 7.93 -4.57 -23.05
CA PRO A 358 8.65 -3.37 -22.61
C PRO A 358 9.00 -2.47 -23.79
N PRO A 359 9.10 -1.14 -23.57
CA PRO A 359 9.46 -0.19 -24.62
C PRO A 359 10.82 -0.54 -25.21
N GLN A 360 10.98 -0.28 -26.50
CA GLN A 360 12.26 -0.53 -27.17
C GLN A 360 13.40 0.21 -26.48
N THR A 361 14.54 -0.46 -26.33
CA THR A 361 15.72 -0.02 -25.55
C THR A 361 16.19 1.43 -25.88
N LYS A 362 15.82 1.98 -27.01
CA LYS A 362 16.18 3.34 -27.44
C LYS A 362 15.37 4.44 -26.73
N LEU A 363 14.09 4.21 -26.46
CA LEU A 363 13.21 5.16 -25.74
C LEU A 363 13.51 5.13 -24.23
N ALA A 364 13.71 3.95 -23.68
CA ALA A 364 14.03 3.76 -22.26
C ALA A 364 15.40 4.35 -21.84
N ARG A 365 16.27 4.70 -22.77
CA ARG A 365 17.59 5.29 -22.46
C ARG A 365 17.58 6.80 -22.27
N HIS A 366 16.62 7.52 -22.82
CA HIS A 366 16.64 8.98 -22.88
C HIS A 366 15.47 9.66 -22.19
N SER A 367 14.34 8.96 -22.01
CA SER A 367 13.12 9.54 -21.43
C SER A 367 12.44 8.50 -20.55
N GLU A 368 11.83 8.96 -19.48
CA GLU A 368 10.90 8.13 -18.70
C GLU A 368 9.65 7.86 -19.56
N VAL A 369 9.35 6.58 -19.74
CA VAL A 369 8.20 6.15 -20.55
C VAL A 369 7.10 5.63 -19.63
N VAL A 370 5.92 6.22 -19.74
CA VAL A 370 4.71 5.74 -19.07
C VAL A 370 3.84 5.07 -20.13
N LEU A 371 3.70 3.77 -20.05
CA LEU A 371 2.80 3.02 -20.91
C LEU A 371 1.42 2.94 -20.26
N VAL A 372 0.39 3.20 -21.07
CA VAL A 372 -1.00 3.04 -20.68
C VAL A 372 -1.68 2.16 -21.72
N ARG A 373 -2.43 1.14 -21.29
CA ARG A 373 -3.14 0.26 -22.21
C ARG A 373 -4.10 1.04 -23.09
N SER A 374 -4.04 0.79 -24.41
CA SER A 374 -4.92 1.41 -25.40
C SER A 374 -6.39 1.28 -25.01
N GLY A 375 -7.13 2.37 -25.11
CA GLY A 375 -8.55 2.43 -24.73
C GLY A 375 -8.85 2.77 -23.27
N ASN A 376 -7.84 2.84 -22.40
CA ASN A 376 -8.04 3.35 -21.02
C ASN A 376 -7.75 4.86 -20.95
N GLU A 377 -8.70 5.67 -21.46
CA GLU A 377 -8.55 7.13 -21.50
C GLU A 377 -8.41 7.75 -20.10
N LEU A 378 -9.10 7.23 -19.11
CA LEU A 378 -9.03 7.74 -17.72
C LEU A 378 -7.63 7.55 -17.13
N ALA A 379 -7.01 6.37 -17.34
CA ALA A 379 -5.63 6.12 -16.90
C ALA A 379 -4.63 7.00 -17.65
N ARG A 380 -4.84 7.22 -18.96
CA ARG A 380 -4.04 8.14 -19.75
C ARG A 380 -4.06 9.56 -19.20
N ASP A 381 -5.26 10.09 -18.96
CA ASP A 381 -5.43 11.46 -18.50
C ASP A 381 -4.85 11.65 -17.09
N ALA A 382 -5.01 10.65 -16.21
CA ALA A 382 -4.38 10.63 -14.91
C ALA A 382 -2.85 10.58 -15.00
N ALA A 383 -2.28 9.77 -15.89
CA ALA A 383 -0.83 9.69 -16.09
C ALA A 383 -0.26 11.02 -16.64
N ILE A 384 -0.95 11.68 -17.58
CA ILE A 384 -0.56 12.99 -18.11
C ILE A 384 -0.58 14.05 -16.98
N GLU A 385 -1.59 14.04 -16.12
CA GLU A 385 -1.70 14.96 -14.99
C GLU A 385 -0.49 14.83 -14.06
N TRP A 386 -0.09 13.60 -13.71
CA TRP A 386 1.05 13.33 -12.84
C TRP A 386 2.41 13.62 -13.49
N THR A 387 2.59 13.29 -14.75
CA THR A 387 3.84 13.54 -15.49
C THR A 387 4.00 14.99 -15.92
N GLY A 388 2.93 15.75 -15.99
CA GLY A 388 2.93 17.17 -16.36
C GLY A 388 3.48 18.12 -15.27
N GLY A 389 3.98 17.62 -14.13
CA GLY A 389 4.61 18.41 -13.08
C GLY A 389 3.62 19.26 -12.27
N LYS A 390 2.32 19.02 -12.39
CA LYS A 390 1.30 19.64 -11.54
C LYS A 390 0.84 18.61 -10.52
N GLN A 391 1.12 18.87 -9.24
CA GLN A 391 0.41 18.16 -8.19
C GLN A 391 -1.11 18.34 -8.41
N PRO A 392 -1.91 17.30 -8.26
CA PRO A 392 -3.36 17.45 -8.29
C PRO A 392 -3.77 18.37 -7.13
N VAL A 393 -4.02 19.62 -7.46
CA VAL A 393 -4.60 20.59 -6.53
C VAL A 393 -6.03 20.11 -6.28
N GLY A 394 -6.34 19.76 -5.04
CA GLY A 394 -7.72 19.55 -4.62
C GLY A 394 -8.54 20.76 -5.04
N ASP A 395 -9.51 20.50 -5.88
CA ASP A 395 -10.55 21.36 -6.49
C ASP A 395 -10.43 22.87 -6.18
N LYS A 396 -9.72 23.62 -7.03
CA LYS A 396 -10.04 24.99 -7.32
C LYS A 396 -10.63 25.03 -8.71
N ARG A 397 -11.97 25.19 -8.77
CA ARG A 397 -12.67 25.61 -9.98
C ARG A 397 -11.98 26.86 -10.55
N ALA A 398 -11.17 26.68 -11.58
CA ALA A 398 -10.75 27.77 -12.43
C ALA A 398 -10.39 27.19 -13.79
N GLY A 399 -11.14 27.63 -14.78
CA GLY A 399 -10.86 27.33 -16.18
C GLY A 399 -9.50 27.86 -16.61
N GLY A 400 -8.85 27.13 -17.46
CA GLY A 400 -7.63 27.48 -18.13
C GLY A 400 -6.94 26.24 -18.65
N THR A 401 -7.27 25.85 -19.86
CA THR A 401 -6.60 24.81 -20.65
C THR A 401 -5.17 25.26 -20.95
N PRO A 402 -4.13 24.50 -20.62
CA PRO A 402 -2.89 24.58 -21.37
C PRO A 402 -2.84 23.42 -22.34
N SER A 403 -3.04 23.75 -23.60
CA SER A 403 -2.72 22.88 -24.72
C SER A 403 -1.22 22.59 -24.72
N ARG A 404 -0.82 21.37 -24.40
CA ARG A 404 0.48 20.83 -24.76
C ARG A 404 0.25 19.81 -25.86
N GLU A 405 0.77 20.09 -27.04
CA GLU A 405 0.79 19.18 -28.19
C GLU A 405 1.50 17.88 -27.78
N ILE A 406 0.74 16.81 -27.80
CA ILE A 406 1.25 15.45 -27.72
C ILE A 406 1.70 15.09 -29.13
N ARG A 407 3.00 15.04 -29.37
CA ARG A 407 3.53 14.50 -30.64
C ARG A 407 3.57 12.99 -30.52
N LEU A 408 2.66 12.34 -31.23
CA LEU A 408 2.74 10.92 -31.52
C LEU A 408 3.91 10.69 -32.51
N PRO A 409 4.71 9.62 -32.34
CA PRO A 409 5.66 9.23 -33.37
C PRO A 409 4.90 8.92 -34.68
N ARG A 410 5.28 9.54 -35.79
CA ARG A 410 4.80 9.15 -37.10
C ARG A 410 5.45 7.83 -37.48
N GLU A 411 4.63 6.86 -37.86
CA GLU A 411 5.08 5.67 -38.55
C GLU A 411 5.88 6.07 -39.81
N SER A 412 7.06 5.50 -39.89
CA SER A 412 7.84 5.39 -41.11
C SER A 412 8.51 4.04 -41.18
#